data_166a8ba3332a2360759446ca8b4591f0
#
_entry.id   166a8ba3332a2360759446ca8b4591f0
#
_cell.length_a   1.000
_cell.length_b   1.000
_cell.length_c   1.000
_cell.angle_alpha   90.00
_cell.angle_beta   90.00
_cell.angle_gamma   90.00
#
_symmetry.space_group_name_H-M   'P 1'
#
loop_
_entity.id
_entity.type
_entity.pdbx_description
1 polymer ?
#
loop_
_entity_poly.entity_id
_entity_poly.type
_entity_poly.pdbx_seq_one_letter_code
_entity_poly.pdbx_strand_id
1 'polypeptide(L)'
;MIKKFLVAFFLFCGFAQMVSAQSTMSDEQVMQYVLEESQKGTSQTEIISNLMKQGVSLDQIQRLKTKYSKQNDGSVMGAQDLTGASRLRTNNGNTKNTLKGNSMRKGEEQQIDFSSMSAFQKQQYLERQQSQYLNGLGFVLPDSSAMFNDIMNPKEETNKKKIFGHDIFNKKELTFETDMNIPAPDDYQLGAGDMVFIDVSGASQVSFNGEVSPEGTVHLEGYGPIQVGGLTLAQANAQAQRLLGRYFAGSRVTLTVGQTKSITVNVMGEVNMPGTYTLSAFATVFHALYMAGGANDIGTLRNIKVYRNNRLVSTVDLYDYILNGKLSGSIRLASNDVIVVGPYEALVQVAGKVKRPMYYEMRPTESVATLLKYSGGFAGDAYQDQVRLIRSNSGRKEVFSIDEFQMGTFKVADGDSIFVDSVLDRYANMVEIKGAVFRPGMYQVGGNVATVRQLVEQAGGLSEDAFTARAVMHRRKADRTLEVIPVP
;
A
#
# COMPACT_ATOMS: atom_id res chain seq x y z
N MET A 1 -45.29 63.15 -13.31
CA MET A 1 -44.77 62.29 -12.24
C MET A 1 -44.00 61.09 -12.70
N ILE A 2 -44.16 60.63 -13.90
CA ILE A 2 -43.47 59.40 -14.44
C ILE A 2 -41.99 59.58 -14.77
N LYS A 3 -41.57 60.80 -15.16
CA LYS A 3 -40.13 61.07 -15.47
C LYS A 3 -39.22 61.16 -14.24
N LYS A 4 -39.73 61.43 -13.07
CA LYS A 4 -38.92 61.44 -11.84
C LYS A 4 -38.73 60.07 -11.22
N PHE A 5 -39.60 59.10 -11.55
CA PHE A 5 -39.47 57.69 -11.15
C PHE A 5 -38.47 56.92 -12.02
N LEU A 6 -38.33 57.26 -13.25
CA LEU A 6 -37.39 56.60 -14.18
C LEU A 6 -35.94 57.01 -13.92
N VAL A 7 -35.70 58.26 -13.49
CA VAL A 7 -34.33 58.70 -13.11
C VAL A 7 -33.90 58.08 -11.75
N ALA A 8 -34.83 57.89 -10.81
CA ALA A 8 -34.52 57.21 -9.56
C ALA A 8 -34.29 55.69 -9.74
N PHE A 9 -34.94 55.04 -10.74
CA PHE A 9 -34.74 53.65 -11.08
C PHE A 9 -33.41 53.42 -11.80
N PHE A 10 -32.97 54.35 -12.68
CA PHE A 10 -31.66 54.22 -13.33
C PHE A 10 -30.48 54.60 -12.42
N LEU A 11 -30.68 55.43 -11.42
CA LEU A 11 -29.66 55.68 -10.37
C LEU A 11 -29.51 54.51 -9.40
N PHE A 12 -30.56 53.68 -9.24
CA PHE A 12 -30.50 52.52 -8.38
C PHE A 12 -29.95 51.28 -9.11
N CYS A 13 -30.09 51.17 -10.43
CA CYS A 13 -29.48 50.14 -11.25
C CYS A 13 -28.00 50.41 -11.61
N GLY A 14 -27.53 51.68 -11.50
CA GLY A 14 -26.13 52.04 -11.80
C GLY A 14 -25.17 51.78 -10.62
N PHE A 15 -25.65 51.45 -9.44
CA PHE A 15 -24.81 51.11 -8.29
C PHE A 15 -24.73 49.63 -7.98
N ALA A 16 -25.27 48.78 -8.84
CA ALA A 16 -25.20 47.33 -8.70
C ALA A 16 -24.03 46.68 -9.47
N GLN A 17 -23.08 47.45 -9.94
CA GLN A 17 -21.82 46.94 -10.51
C GLN A 17 -20.66 47.63 -9.80
N MET A 18 -20.13 47.00 -8.83
CA MET A 18 -18.85 47.01 -8.13
C MET A 18 -19.02 46.96 -6.63
N VAL A 19 -19.67 45.91 -6.15
CA VAL A 19 -19.32 45.36 -4.86
C VAL A 19 -18.47 44.11 -5.19
N SER A 20 -17.19 44.30 -5.42
CA SER A 20 -16.24 43.25 -5.12
C SER A 20 -16.42 42.98 -3.65
N ALA A 21 -17.05 41.86 -3.30
CA ALA A 21 -17.14 41.39 -1.96
C ALA A 21 -15.70 41.19 -1.45
N GLN A 22 -15.18 42.23 -0.76
CA GLN A 22 -14.02 42.05 0.09
C GLN A 22 -14.45 41.04 1.13
N SER A 23 -13.80 39.84 1.11
CA SER A 23 -14.02 38.87 2.15
C SER A 23 -13.72 39.52 3.51
N THR A 24 -14.60 39.32 4.46
CA THR A 24 -14.47 39.88 5.83
C THR A 24 -13.31 39.21 6.60
N MET A 25 -12.75 38.13 6.09
CA MET A 25 -11.65 37.39 6.72
C MET A 25 -10.41 37.34 5.81
N SER A 26 -9.23 37.54 6.39
CA SER A 26 -7.96 37.34 5.67
C SER A 26 -7.70 35.84 5.42
N ASP A 27 -6.81 35.57 4.46
CA ASP A 27 -6.42 34.18 4.12
C ASP A 27 -5.89 33.41 5.35
N GLU A 28 -5.15 34.10 6.24
CA GLU A 28 -4.64 33.51 7.48
C GLU A 28 -5.77 33.25 8.49
N GLN A 29 -6.74 34.11 8.59
CA GLN A 29 -7.90 33.93 9.48
C GLN A 29 -8.79 32.78 9.01
N VAL A 30 -8.99 32.63 7.70
CA VAL A 30 -9.70 31.49 7.11
C VAL A 30 -8.99 30.19 7.45
N MET A 31 -7.65 30.18 7.32
CA MET A 31 -6.84 29.01 7.63
C MET A 31 -6.93 28.63 9.11
N GLN A 32 -6.81 29.62 10.00
CA GLN A 32 -6.88 29.38 11.44
C GLN A 32 -8.26 28.86 11.85
N TYR A 33 -9.32 29.39 11.26
CA TYR A 33 -10.69 28.92 11.50
C TYR A 33 -10.88 27.47 11.02
N VAL A 34 -10.37 27.12 9.83
CA VAL A 34 -10.44 25.75 9.30
C VAL A 34 -9.71 24.77 10.23
N LEU A 35 -8.53 25.14 10.73
CA LEU A 35 -7.77 24.33 11.68
C LEU A 35 -8.52 24.13 13.01
N GLU A 36 -9.09 25.18 13.57
CA GLU A 36 -9.79 25.13 14.85
C GLU A 36 -11.06 24.27 14.77
N GLU A 37 -11.87 24.44 13.72
CA GLU A 37 -13.09 23.66 13.52
C GLU A 37 -12.80 22.19 13.18
N SER A 38 -11.70 21.93 12.47
CA SER A 38 -11.24 20.57 12.19
C SER A 38 -10.83 19.82 13.47
N GLN A 39 -10.15 20.49 14.40
CA GLN A 39 -9.78 19.89 15.69
C GLN A 39 -11.02 19.56 16.55
N LYS A 40 -12.12 20.27 16.35
CA LYS A 40 -13.42 20.01 17.02
C LYS A 40 -14.19 18.85 16.36
N GLY A 41 -13.70 18.31 15.22
CA GLY A 41 -14.36 17.22 14.49
C GLY A 41 -15.53 17.65 13.61
N THR A 42 -15.65 18.97 13.31
CA THR A 42 -16.71 19.51 12.44
C THR A 42 -16.53 19.01 11.00
N SER A 43 -17.62 18.62 10.33
CA SER A 43 -17.56 18.12 8.96
C SER A 43 -17.12 19.22 7.98
N GLN A 44 -16.43 18.80 6.91
CA GLN A 44 -15.91 19.71 5.88
C GLN A 44 -17.00 20.58 5.25
N THR A 45 -18.17 19.99 5.00
CA THR A 45 -19.32 20.71 4.43
C THR A 45 -19.85 21.78 5.37
N GLU A 46 -19.83 21.54 6.66
CA GLU A 46 -20.21 22.52 7.68
C GLU A 46 -19.17 23.64 7.81
N ILE A 47 -17.87 23.30 7.77
CA ILE A 47 -16.80 24.31 7.80
C ILE A 47 -16.93 25.28 6.61
N ILE A 48 -17.11 24.74 5.39
CA ILE A 48 -17.30 25.56 4.18
C ILE A 48 -18.58 26.41 4.30
N SER A 49 -19.68 25.81 4.76
CA SER A 49 -20.95 26.53 4.96
C SER A 49 -20.80 27.67 5.96
N ASN A 50 -20.08 27.44 7.05
CA ASN A 50 -19.83 28.45 8.08
C ASN A 50 -18.91 29.58 7.60
N LEU A 51 -17.88 29.27 6.84
CA LEU A 51 -17.00 30.24 6.19
C LEU A 51 -17.78 31.12 5.21
N MET A 52 -18.69 30.55 4.42
CA MET A 52 -19.55 31.30 3.52
C MET A 52 -20.54 32.20 4.29
N LYS A 53 -21.09 31.73 5.42
CA LYS A 53 -21.94 32.57 6.32
C LYS A 53 -21.18 33.75 6.96
N GLN A 54 -19.86 33.59 7.15
CA GLN A 54 -18.97 34.64 7.67
C GLN A 54 -18.44 35.57 6.56
N GLY A 55 -18.94 35.46 5.33
CA GLY A 55 -18.62 36.36 4.22
C GLY A 55 -17.36 35.98 3.43
N VAL A 56 -16.83 34.79 3.63
CA VAL A 56 -15.68 34.27 2.81
C VAL A 56 -16.24 33.84 1.48
N SER A 57 -15.66 34.34 0.37
CA SER A 57 -16.10 34.00 -0.99
C SER A 57 -15.62 32.62 -1.40
N LEU A 58 -16.40 31.92 -2.22
CA LEU A 58 -16.02 30.63 -2.84
C LEU A 58 -14.70 30.74 -3.61
N ASP A 59 -14.46 31.88 -4.29
CA ASP A 59 -13.22 32.14 -5.01
C ASP A 59 -12.00 32.25 -4.08
N GLN A 60 -12.18 32.76 -2.86
CA GLN A 60 -11.12 32.81 -1.86
C GLN A 60 -10.82 31.41 -1.34
N ILE A 61 -11.83 30.60 -1.05
CA ILE A 61 -11.68 29.21 -0.64
C ILE A 61 -10.99 28.39 -1.73
N GLN A 62 -11.36 28.58 -3.01
CA GLN A 62 -10.73 27.90 -4.14
C GLN A 62 -9.28 28.36 -4.38
N ARG A 63 -8.98 29.65 -4.22
CA ARG A 63 -7.61 30.17 -4.31
C ARG A 63 -6.71 29.61 -3.23
N LEU A 64 -7.20 29.56 -1.98
CA LEU A 64 -6.49 28.94 -0.88
C LEU A 64 -6.26 27.44 -1.16
N LYS A 65 -7.29 26.74 -1.61
CA LYS A 65 -7.19 25.34 -2.05
C LYS A 65 -6.10 25.14 -3.12
N THR A 66 -6.10 25.97 -4.17
CA THR A 66 -5.13 25.88 -5.26
C THR A 66 -3.71 26.27 -4.84
N LYS A 67 -3.57 27.23 -3.94
CA LYS A 67 -2.29 27.71 -3.41
C LYS A 67 -1.61 26.58 -2.59
N TYR A 68 -2.37 25.88 -1.77
CA TYR A 68 -1.85 24.83 -0.89
C TYR A 68 -1.71 23.46 -1.60
N SER A 69 -2.56 23.13 -2.58
CA SER A 69 -2.37 21.92 -3.39
C SER A 69 -1.11 21.99 -4.28
N LYS A 70 -0.83 23.17 -4.87
CA LYS A 70 0.40 23.38 -5.64
C LYS A 70 1.68 23.37 -4.82
N GLN A 71 1.58 23.70 -3.54
CA GLN A 71 2.72 23.69 -2.63
C GLN A 71 3.13 22.25 -2.27
N ASN A 72 2.20 21.30 -2.26
CA ASN A 72 2.49 19.89 -2.06
C ASN A 72 3.01 19.17 -3.32
N ASP A 73 2.59 19.57 -4.51
CA ASP A 73 3.11 19.02 -5.77
C ASP A 73 4.54 19.54 -6.12
N GLY A 74 4.94 20.65 -5.55
CA GLY A 74 6.24 21.31 -5.81
C GLY A 74 7.36 20.92 -4.86
N SER A 75 7.11 20.22 -3.75
CA SER A 75 8.12 19.97 -2.73
C SER A 75 8.89 18.65 -2.86
N VAL A 76 8.82 17.99 -4.01
CA VAL A 76 9.68 16.83 -4.32
C VAL A 76 10.98 17.23 -5.02
N MET A 77 11.35 18.50 -4.92
CA MET A 77 12.68 18.95 -5.31
C MET A 77 13.48 19.28 -4.04
N GLY A 78 14.09 18.27 -3.43
CA GLY A 78 15.06 18.54 -2.37
C GLY A 78 15.26 17.51 -1.27
N ALA A 79 14.63 16.36 -1.29
CA ALA A 79 15.12 15.25 -0.51
C ALA A 79 16.30 14.62 -1.26
N GLN A 80 17.51 14.90 -0.81
CA GLN A 80 18.68 14.13 -1.25
C GLN A 80 18.45 12.67 -0.85
N ASP A 81 18.31 11.85 -1.85
CA ASP A 81 18.26 10.41 -1.74
C ASP A 81 19.62 9.94 -1.21
N LEU A 82 19.68 9.52 0.05
CA LEU A 82 20.88 8.97 0.70
C LEU A 82 21.14 7.52 0.30
N THR A 83 20.30 6.95 -0.56
CA THR A 83 20.50 5.65 -1.15
C THR A 83 20.62 5.82 -2.67
N GLY A 84 21.85 5.69 -3.18
CA GLY A 84 22.25 5.96 -4.55
C GLY A 84 21.65 5.03 -5.61
N ALA A 85 20.32 4.98 -5.72
CA ALA A 85 19.62 4.32 -6.81
C ALA A 85 18.94 5.38 -7.69
N SER A 86 19.70 5.99 -8.60
CA SER A 86 19.19 6.89 -9.60
C SER A 86 18.44 6.12 -10.69
N ARG A 87 17.16 6.41 -10.87
CA ARG A 87 16.43 6.08 -12.09
C ARG A 87 17.03 6.91 -13.22
N LEU A 88 17.94 6.34 -13.99
CA LEU A 88 18.54 6.95 -15.16
C LEU A 88 17.50 7.08 -16.28
N ARG A 89 16.97 8.29 -16.44
CA ARG A 89 16.48 8.77 -17.71
C ARG A 89 17.67 9.44 -18.39
N THR A 90 18.28 8.77 -19.36
CA THR A 90 19.33 9.34 -20.19
C THR A 90 18.74 10.46 -21.03
N ASN A 91 19.18 11.68 -20.77
CA ASN A 91 19.18 12.73 -21.75
C ASN A 91 20.60 13.33 -21.82
N ASN A 92 21.18 13.23 -22.98
CA ASN A 92 22.49 13.71 -23.36
C ASN A 92 22.63 15.21 -23.12
N GLY A 93 23.65 15.61 -22.42
CA GLY A 93 24.01 17.02 -22.26
C GLY A 93 25.12 17.22 -21.25
N ASN A 94 26.34 17.35 -21.77
CA ASN A 94 27.58 17.72 -21.09
C ASN A 94 27.41 18.81 -20.01
N THR A 95 27.78 18.51 -18.76
CA THR A 95 28.52 19.50 -17.95
C THR A 95 29.14 18.79 -16.72
N LYS A 96 30.46 18.87 -16.67
CA LYS A 96 31.30 18.52 -15.50
C LYS A 96 31.00 19.50 -14.37
N ASN A 97 30.61 19.04 -13.20
CA ASN A 97 30.84 19.77 -11.95
C ASN A 97 31.15 18.80 -10.82
N THR A 98 32.40 18.80 -10.46
CA THR A 98 32.99 18.23 -9.24
C THR A 98 32.46 18.97 -8.01
N LEU A 99 31.72 18.29 -7.13
CA LEU A 99 31.41 18.81 -5.81
C LEU A 99 32.37 18.20 -4.78
N LYS A 100 33.29 19.03 -4.31
CA LYS A 100 34.09 18.81 -3.08
C LYS A 100 33.15 18.89 -1.86
N GLY A 101 33.22 17.89 -1.00
CA GLY A 101 32.57 17.92 0.31
C GLY A 101 33.17 19.00 1.21
N ASN A 102 32.27 19.66 1.94
CA ASN A 102 32.72 20.59 3.00
C ASN A 102 32.06 20.19 4.32
N SER A 103 32.95 19.95 5.28
CA SER A 103 32.66 19.71 6.68
C SER A 103 32.06 20.96 7.35
N MET A 104 31.08 20.74 8.23
CA MET A 104 30.54 21.81 9.10
C MET A 104 31.63 22.50 9.92
N ARG A 105 31.78 23.78 9.73
CA ARG A 105 32.37 24.71 10.72
C ARG A 105 31.33 25.74 11.14
N LYS A 106 31.22 25.92 12.43
CA LYS A 106 30.36 26.84 13.15
C LYS A 106 30.81 28.28 12.89
N GLY A 107 29.88 29.14 12.49
CA GLY A 107 29.94 30.59 12.67
C GLY A 107 30.67 31.38 11.60
N GLU A 108 29.89 31.81 10.59
CA GLU A 108 30.10 33.09 9.89
C GLU A 108 28.76 33.43 9.21
N GLU A 109 28.21 34.60 9.55
CA GLU A 109 27.03 35.17 8.88
C GLU A 109 27.38 35.47 7.42
N GLN A 110 26.95 34.60 6.52
CA GLN A 110 27.04 34.91 5.09
C GLN A 110 25.95 35.94 4.76
N GLN A 111 26.35 37.12 4.40
CA GLN A 111 25.50 38.13 3.75
C GLN A 111 24.97 37.51 2.44
N ILE A 112 23.67 37.17 2.44
CA ILE A 112 23.01 36.63 1.28
C ILE A 112 22.61 37.78 0.38
N ASP A 113 23.10 37.76 -0.85
CA ASP A 113 22.76 38.76 -1.85
C ASP A 113 21.33 38.51 -2.39
N PHE A 114 20.40 39.28 -1.84
CA PHE A 114 18.98 39.24 -2.25
C PHE A 114 18.72 39.79 -3.65
N SER A 115 19.68 40.41 -4.29
CA SER A 115 19.49 41.03 -5.61
C SER A 115 19.36 39.99 -6.73
N SER A 116 19.98 38.84 -6.57
CA SER A 116 19.98 37.73 -7.54
C SER A 116 18.82 36.73 -7.37
N MET A 117 18.02 36.85 -6.33
CA MET A 117 16.92 35.95 -6.03
C MET A 117 15.62 36.39 -6.67
N SER A 118 14.85 35.43 -7.22
CA SER A 118 13.49 35.66 -7.67
C SER A 118 12.56 36.00 -6.52
N ALA A 119 11.45 36.69 -6.77
CA ALA A 119 10.45 37.04 -5.75
C ALA A 119 9.99 35.80 -4.95
N PHE A 120 9.87 34.65 -5.61
CA PHE A 120 9.50 33.37 -4.99
C PHE A 120 10.58 32.82 -4.06
N GLN A 121 11.87 32.93 -4.42
CA GLN A 121 12.98 32.49 -3.57
C GLN A 121 13.14 33.38 -2.34
N LYS A 122 12.90 34.70 -2.47
CA LYS A 122 12.87 35.63 -1.33
C LYS A 122 11.78 35.30 -0.34
N GLN A 123 10.60 34.96 -0.83
CA GLN A 123 9.48 34.59 0.02
C GLN A 123 9.73 33.29 0.77
N GLN A 124 10.26 32.23 0.09
CA GLN A 124 10.67 30.99 0.73
C GLN A 124 11.74 31.18 1.83
N TYR A 125 12.67 32.09 1.60
CA TYR A 125 13.72 32.36 2.56
C TYR A 125 13.16 33.04 3.83
N LEU A 126 12.26 34.00 3.68
CA LEU A 126 11.57 34.66 4.78
C LEU A 126 10.67 33.70 5.58
N GLU A 127 9.97 32.82 4.92
CA GLU A 127 9.13 31.78 5.55
C GLU A 127 9.99 30.78 6.35
N ARG A 128 11.17 30.40 5.84
CA ARG A 128 12.13 29.54 6.58
C ARG A 128 12.69 30.24 7.83
N GLN A 129 13.02 31.52 7.76
CA GLN A 129 13.47 32.26 8.92
C GLN A 129 12.36 32.39 9.97
N GLN A 130 11.14 32.65 9.55
CA GLN A 130 9.97 32.77 10.44
C GLN A 130 9.66 31.46 11.14
N SER A 131 9.75 30.32 10.44
CA SER A 131 9.56 28.98 11.02
C SER A 131 10.69 28.58 11.98
N GLN A 132 11.93 28.98 11.71
CA GLN A 132 13.05 28.78 12.63
C GLN A 132 12.94 29.62 13.91
N TYR A 133 12.41 30.84 13.81
CA TYR A 133 12.17 31.70 14.96
C TYR A 133 11.05 31.17 15.87
N LEU A 134 10.00 30.62 15.29
CA LEU A 134 8.88 30.00 16.01
C LEU A 134 9.26 28.66 16.65
N ASN A 135 10.08 27.84 15.99
CA ASN A 135 10.64 26.63 16.57
C ASN A 135 11.60 26.88 17.74
N GLY A 136 12.32 28.02 17.72
CA GLY A 136 13.17 28.47 18.84
C GLY A 136 12.37 28.89 20.08
N LEU A 137 11.08 29.17 19.95
CA LEU A 137 10.17 29.53 21.04
C LEU A 137 9.39 28.32 21.60
N GLY A 138 9.69 27.10 21.16
CA GLY A 138 9.07 25.87 21.68
C GLY A 138 7.62 25.61 21.18
N PHE A 139 7.13 26.39 20.21
CA PHE A 139 5.86 26.13 19.54
C PHE A 139 6.11 25.17 18.36
N VAL A 140 5.93 23.87 18.58
CA VAL A 140 5.77 22.90 17.51
C VAL A 140 4.36 23.09 16.96
N LEU A 141 4.22 23.91 15.92
CA LEU A 141 2.98 23.94 15.13
C LEU A 141 2.89 22.60 14.39
N PRO A 142 1.81 21.80 14.57
CA PRO A 142 1.56 20.68 13.67
C PRO A 142 1.52 21.22 12.23
N ASP A 143 2.03 20.45 11.29
CA ASP A 143 2.09 20.84 9.87
C ASP A 143 0.68 21.19 9.37
N SER A 144 0.35 22.49 9.48
CA SER A 144 -0.98 23.03 9.20
C SER A 144 -1.34 22.88 7.70
N SER A 145 -0.33 22.77 6.83
CA SER A 145 -0.54 22.58 5.40
C SER A 145 -1.00 21.17 5.06
N ALA A 146 -0.46 20.15 5.75
CA ALA A 146 -0.90 18.76 5.60
C ALA A 146 -2.34 18.57 6.08
N MET A 147 -2.68 19.17 7.24
CA MET A 147 -4.01 19.10 7.82
C MET A 147 -5.05 19.87 6.99
N PHE A 148 -4.67 21.03 6.45
CA PHE A 148 -5.52 21.81 5.54
C PHE A 148 -5.78 21.07 4.23
N ASN A 149 -4.75 20.39 3.67
CA ASN A 149 -4.89 19.57 2.47
C ASN A 149 -5.75 18.33 2.69
N ASP A 150 -5.66 17.69 3.85
CA ASP A 150 -6.52 16.55 4.19
C ASP A 150 -8.00 16.98 4.36
N ILE A 151 -8.27 18.23 4.78
CA ILE A 151 -9.61 18.78 4.92
C ILE A 151 -10.16 19.30 3.58
N MET A 152 -9.36 20.04 2.80
CA MET A 152 -9.80 20.64 1.54
C MET A 152 -9.75 19.71 0.34
N ASN A 153 -8.87 18.76 0.36
CA ASN A 153 -8.89 17.57 -0.47
C ASN A 153 -9.05 16.41 0.51
N PRO A 154 -10.28 16.07 0.94
CA PRO A 154 -10.48 14.76 1.48
C PRO A 154 -9.83 13.87 0.43
N LYS A 155 -8.78 13.12 0.80
CA LYS A 155 -8.39 11.99 -0.03
C LYS A 155 -9.74 11.44 -0.43
N GLU A 156 -10.14 11.61 -1.70
CA GLU A 156 -11.07 10.66 -2.22
C GLU A 156 -10.45 9.39 -1.71
N GLU A 157 -11.03 8.78 -0.69
CA GLU A 157 -11.04 7.35 -0.62
C GLU A 157 -11.63 7.03 -1.97
N THR A 158 -10.72 6.99 -2.93
CA THR A 158 -11.04 6.48 -4.24
C THR A 158 -11.62 5.18 -3.82
N ASN A 159 -12.86 4.94 -4.14
CA ASN A 159 -13.61 3.71 -3.92
C ASN A 159 -12.93 2.61 -4.74
N LYS A 160 -11.57 2.65 -4.74
CA LYS A 160 -10.69 1.67 -5.31
C LYS A 160 -10.90 0.41 -4.53
N LYS A 161 -11.47 -0.54 -5.20
CA LYS A 161 -11.66 -1.88 -4.68
C LYS A 161 -10.29 -2.35 -4.15
N LYS A 162 -10.17 -2.55 -2.85
CA LYS A 162 -8.95 -3.11 -2.28
C LYS A 162 -8.90 -4.59 -2.64
N ILE A 163 -8.13 -4.93 -3.68
CA ILE A 163 -7.99 -6.29 -4.19
C ILE A 163 -6.76 -6.94 -3.54
N PHE A 164 -6.93 -8.17 -3.08
CA PHE A 164 -5.87 -8.92 -2.43
C PHE A 164 -4.67 -9.12 -3.35
N GLY A 165 -3.49 -8.79 -2.86
CA GLY A 165 -2.21 -8.97 -3.56
C GLY A 165 -1.78 -7.80 -4.45
N HIS A 166 -2.70 -6.90 -4.86
CA HIS A 166 -2.35 -5.77 -5.73
C HIS A 166 -1.47 -4.74 -5.01
N ASP A 167 -1.63 -4.60 -3.70
CA ASP A 167 -0.88 -3.64 -2.88
C ASP A 167 0.60 -4.03 -2.68
N ILE A 168 0.98 -5.28 -2.91
CA ILE A 168 2.36 -5.76 -2.80
C ILE A 168 3.30 -5.01 -3.75
N PHE A 169 2.81 -4.68 -4.95
CA PHE A 169 3.60 -4.01 -5.98
C PHE A 169 3.66 -2.49 -5.80
N ASN A 170 2.80 -1.92 -4.94
CA ASN A 170 2.66 -0.47 -4.76
C ASN A 170 3.35 0.05 -3.50
N LYS A 171 3.86 -0.82 -2.62
CA LYS A 171 4.56 -0.41 -1.39
C LYS A 171 5.97 0.06 -1.73
N LYS A 172 6.24 1.33 -1.48
CA LYS A 172 7.57 1.95 -1.69
C LYS A 172 8.67 1.38 -0.78
N GLU A 173 8.28 0.73 0.29
CA GLU A 173 9.19 0.15 1.29
C GLU A 173 9.67 -1.27 0.95
N LEU A 174 9.01 -1.94 0.00
CA LEU A 174 9.38 -3.28 -0.43
C LEU A 174 10.21 -3.17 -1.70
N THR A 175 11.46 -3.53 -1.63
CA THR A 175 12.36 -3.69 -2.77
C THR A 175 12.42 -5.15 -3.18
N PHE A 176 12.00 -5.44 -4.41
CA PHE A 176 12.19 -6.73 -5.05
C PHE A 176 13.24 -6.62 -6.17
N GLU A 177 14.19 -5.72 -5.98
CA GLU A 177 15.31 -5.60 -6.90
C GLU A 177 16.16 -6.87 -6.83
N THR A 178 16.45 -7.44 -7.99
CA THR A 178 17.35 -8.59 -8.06
C THR A 178 18.74 -8.08 -7.72
N ASP A 179 19.32 -8.60 -6.62
CA ASP A 179 20.72 -8.32 -6.31
C ASP A 179 21.58 -8.85 -7.46
N MET A 180 22.36 -7.99 -8.10
CA MET A 180 23.25 -8.36 -9.18
C MET A 180 24.47 -9.18 -8.68
N ASN A 181 24.68 -9.25 -7.38
CA ASN A 181 25.80 -9.93 -6.75
C ASN A 181 25.45 -11.33 -6.22
N ILE A 182 24.28 -11.88 -6.57
CA ILE A 182 23.91 -13.24 -6.21
C ILE A 182 24.80 -14.20 -7.00
N PRO A 183 25.47 -15.16 -6.35
CA PRO A 183 26.26 -16.19 -7.07
C PRO A 183 25.38 -16.94 -8.07
N ALA A 184 25.87 -17.04 -9.31
CA ALA A 184 25.17 -17.81 -10.32
C ALA A 184 25.15 -19.29 -9.91
N PRO A 185 23.97 -19.95 -9.95
CA PRO A 185 23.92 -21.39 -9.67
C PRO A 185 24.55 -22.22 -10.78
N ASP A 186 24.94 -23.44 -10.47
CA ASP A 186 25.66 -24.32 -11.38
C ASP A 186 24.92 -24.65 -12.68
N ASP A 187 23.60 -24.57 -12.68
CA ASP A 187 22.71 -24.75 -13.84
C ASP A 187 22.52 -23.50 -14.70
N TYR A 188 23.10 -22.37 -14.30
CA TYR A 188 23.02 -21.13 -15.07
C TYR A 188 23.70 -21.28 -16.44
N GLN A 189 22.97 -20.97 -17.51
CA GLN A 189 23.51 -20.99 -18.88
C GLN A 189 24.17 -19.65 -19.22
N LEU A 190 25.46 -19.69 -19.47
CA LEU A 190 26.25 -18.55 -19.91
C LEU A 190 25.80 -18.07 -21.28
N GLY A 191 25.77 -16.76 -21.47
CA GLY A 191 25.42 -16.14 -22.74
C GLY A 191 26.17 -14.84 -22.98
N ALA A 192 26.04 -14.30 -24.18
CA ALA A 192 26.67 -13.03 -24.54
C ALA A 192 26.30 -11.90 -23.53
N GLY A 193 27.31 -11.16 -23.09
CA GLY A 193 27.19 -10.09 -22.11
C GLY A 193 27.36 -10.52 -20.64
N ASP A 194 27.54 -11.82 -20.35
CA ASP A 194 27.90 -12.26 -19.01
C ASP A 194 29.37 -11.94 -18.73
N MET A 195 29.66 -11.34 -17.58
CA MET A 195 31.05 -11.15 -17.11
C MET A 195 31.48 -12.37 -16.33
N VAL A 196 32.56 -13.00 -16.77
CA VAL A 196 33.11 -14.19 -16.10
C VAL A 196 34.50 -13.91 -15.53
N PHE A 197 34.76 -14.51 -14.37
CA PHE A 197 36.07 -14.53 -13.73
C PHE A 197 36.59 -15.99 -13.78
N ILE A 198 37.82 -16.15 -14.15
CA ILE A 198 38.50 -17.46 -14.20
C ILE A 198 39.71 -17.36 -13.28
N ASP A 199 39.64 -18.01 -12.14
CA ASP A 199 40.69 -18.05 -11.14
C ASP A 199 41.45 -19.36 -11.22
N VAL A 200 42.74 -19.23 -11.38
CA VAL A 200 43.70 -20.34 -11.31
C VAL A 200 44.36 -20.30 -9.94
N SER A 201 44.24 -21.37 -9.15
CA SER A 201 44.75 -21.47 -7.80
C SER A 201 45.51 -22.79 -7.58
N GLY A 202 46.59 -22.70 -6.82
CA GLY A 202 47.44 -23.87 -6.53
C GLY A 202 48.91 -23.63 -6.83
N ALA A 203 49.52 -24.38 -7.71
CA ALA A 203 50.93 -24.18 -8.10
C ALA A 203 51.17 -22.85 -8.83
N SER A 204 50.12 -22.34 -9.51
CA SER A 204 50.09 -21.04 -10.14
C SER A 204 48.90 -20.22 -9.59
N GLN A 205 49.07 -18.87 -9.49
CA GLN A 205 48.01 -17.97 -9.08
C GLN A 205 47.85 -16.89 -10.16
N VAL A 206 46.78 -17.01 -10.93
CA VAL A 206 46.43 -16.07 -12.01
C VAL A 206 44.89 -15.91 -12.04
N SER A 207 44.43 -14.69 -12.20
CA SER A 207 42.99 -14.40 -12.39
C SER A 207 42.80 -13.74 -13.74
N PHE A 208 41.85 -14.24 -14.51
CA PHE A 208 41.39 -13.66 -15.76
C PHE A 208 39.96 -13.19 -15.61
N ASN A 209 39.63 -12.09 -16.26
CA ASN A 209 38.25 -11.59 -16.36
C ASN A 209 37.95 -11.32 -17.84
N GLY A 210 36.70 -11.53 -18.23
CA GLY A 210 36.26 -11.22 -19.59
C GLY A 210 34.78 -11.31 -19.74
N GLU A 211 34.28 -10.60 -20.72
CA GLU A 211 32.87 -10.64 -21.13
C GLU A 211 32.68 -11.72 -22.18
N VAL A 212 31.59 -12.46 -22.08
CA VAL A 212 31.20 -13.45 -23.10
C VAL A 212 30.77 -12.69 -24.36
N SER A 213 31.49 -12.90 -25.46
CA SER A 213 31.22 -12.29 -26.75
C SER A 213 29.89 -12.75 -27.35
N PRO A 214 29.35 -12.07 -28.38
CA PRO A 214 28.15 -12.52 -29.10
C PRO A 214 28.27 -13.93 -29.69
N GLU A 215 29.50 -14.36 -30.05
CA GLU A 215 29.78 -15.72 -30.52
C GLU A 215 29.84 -16.76 -29.40
N GLY A 216 29.70 -16.34 -28.14
CA GLY A 216 29.72 -17.20 -26.95
C GLY A 216 31.14 -17.56 -26.47
N THR A 217 32.16 -16.78 -26.86
CA THR A 217 33.55 -17.00 -26.44
C THR A 217 33.98 -15.94 -25.41
N VAL A 218 34.86 -16.36 -24.48
CA VAL A 218 35.60 -15.46 -23.60
C VAL A 218 37.06 -15.43 -24.06
N HIS A 219 37.60 -14.26 -24.33
CA HIS A 219 38.98 -14.09 -24.79
C HIS A 219 39.89 -13.93 -23.57
N LEU A 220 40.87 -14.85 -23.45
CA LEU A 220 41.87 -14.79 -22.40
C LEU A 220 43.21 -14.37 -22.99
N GLU A 221 43.79 -13.31 -22.43
CA GLU A 221 45.09 -12.81 -22.85
C GLU A 221 46.16 -13.91 -22.75
N GLY A 222 46.83 -14.17 -23.86
CA GLY A 222 47.88 -15.19 -23.96
C GLY A 222 47.45 -16.65 -24.13
N TYR A 223 46.14 -16.96 -23.98
CA TYR A 223 45.61 -18.34 -24.02
C TYR A 223 44.51 -18.55 -25.06
N GLY A 224 44.06 -17.47 -25.71
CA GLY A 224 43.06 -17.49 -26.75
C GLY A 224 41.63 -17.56 -26.26
N PRO A 225 40.65 -17.79 -27.18
CA PRO A 225 39.23 -17.81 -26.83
C PRO A 225 38.82 -19.16 -26.24
N ILE A 226 37.98 -19.12 -25.21
CA ILE A 226 37.28 -20.26 -24.62
C ILE A 226 35.81 -20.18 -24.96
N GLN A 227 35.24 -21.20 -25.58
CA GLN A 227 33.82 -21.31 -25.85
C GLN A 227 33.06 -21.65 -24.57
N VAL A 228 32.21 -20.73 -24.08
CA VAL A 228 31.40 -20.92 -22.88
C VAL A 228 29.92 -20.64 -23.11
N GLY A 229 29.58 -19.94 -24.17
CA GLY A 229 28.20 -19.58 -24.50
C GLY A 229 27.32 -20.81 -24.73
N GLY A 230 26.12 -20.81 -24.08
CA GLY A 230 25.20 -21.94 -24.13
C GLY A 230 25.50 -23.07 -23.16
N LEU A 231 26.68 -23.09 -22.55
CA LEU A 231 27.04 -24.08 -21.53
C LEU A 231 26.48 -23.65 -20.15
N THR A 232 26.19 -24.65 -19.31
CA THR A 232 25.94 -24.38 -17.89
C THR A 232 27.24 -23.98 -17.19
N LEU A 233 27.13 -23.27 -16.05
CA LEU A 233 28.31 -22.88 -15.28
C LEU A 233 29.19 -24.10 -14.92
N ALA A 234 28.58 -25.20 -14.53
CA ALA A 234 29.29 -26.45 -14.27
C ALA A 234 30.03 -26.96 -15.49
N GLN A 235 29.40 -26.94 -16.68
CA GLN A 235 30.05 -27.38 -17.94
C GLN A 235 31.17 -26.42 -18.37
N ALA A 236 30.96 -25.12 -18.22
CA ALA A 236 31.97 -24.10 -18.51
C ALA A 236 33.19 -24.24 -17.59
N ASN A 237 32.98 -24.53 -16.30
CA ASN A 237 34.05 -24.85 -15.36
C ASN A 237 34.85 -26.05 -15.79
N ALA A 238 34.18 -27.14 -16.17
CA ALA A 238 34.86 -28.36 -16.66
C ALA A 238 35.63 -28.07 -17.94
N GLN A 239 35.14 -27.23 -18.83
CA GLN A 239 35.82 -26.87 -20.07
C GLN A 239 37.02 -25.94 -19.77
N ALA A 240 36.90 -24.95 -18.92
CA ALA A 240 37.99 -24.09 -18.49
C ALA A 240 39.10 -24.88 -17.82
N GLN A 241 38.78 -25.81 -16.92
CA GLN A 241 39.72 -26.70 -16.28
C GLN A 241 40.45 -27.59 -17.31
N ARG A 242 39.76 -28.11 -18.33
CA ARG A 242 40.35 -28.96 -19.37
C ARG A 242 41.34 -28.21 -20.28
N LEU A 243 40.98 -26.98 -20.64
CA LEU A 243 41.79 -26.16 -21.53
C LEU A 243 42.97 -25.52 -20.80
N LEU A 244 42.74 -24.86 -19.69
CA LEU A 244 43.77 -24.13 -18.95
C LEU A 244 44.62 -25.05 -18.06
N GLY A 245 44.10 -26.20 -17.61
CA GLY A 245 44.87 -27.19 -16.86
C GLY A 245 46.07 -27.75 -17.61
N ARG A 246 46.09 -27.62 -18.94
CA ARG A 246 47.27 -28.00 -19.76
C ARG A 246 48.42 -27.00 -19.61
N TYR A 247 48.08 -25.72 -19.35
CA TYR A 247 49.07 -24.65 -19.17
C TYR A 247 49.46 -24.47 -17.70
N PHE A 248 48.52 -24.78 -16.78
CA PHE A 248 48.70 -24.62 -15.35
C PHE A 248 48.66 -25.97 -14.61
N ALA A 249 49.65 -26.81 -14.90
CA ALA A 249 49.74 -28.15 -14.30
C ALA A 249 49.82 -28.03 -12.76
N GLY A 250 49.02 -28.84 -12.04
CA GLY A 250 48.96 -28.83 -10.58
C GLY A 250 48.12 -27.69 -10.00
N SER A 251 47.40 -26.95 -10.83
CA SER A 251 46.51 -25.86 -10.38
C SER A 251 45.05 -26.20 -10.66
N ARG A 252 44.19 -25.69 -9.83
CA ARG A 252 42.71 -25.76 -9.99
C ARG A 252 42.24 -24.49 -10.71
N VAL A 253 41.44 -24.67 -11.75
CA VAL A 253 40.79 -23.59 -12.48
C VAL A 253 39.32 -23.53 -12.06
N THR A 254 38.86 -22.34 -11.62
CA THR A 254 37.47 -22.11 -11.23
C THR A 254 36.92 -20.94 -12.05
N LEU A 255 35.83 -21.17 -12.77
CA LEU A 255 35.09 -20.13 -13.49
C LEU A 255 33.90 -19.73 -12.69
N THR A 256 33.77 -18.42 -12.41
CA THR A 256 32.65 -17.82 -11.71
C THR A 256 32.03 -16.72 -12.57
N VAL A 257 30.73 -16.43 -12.35
CA VAL A 257 30.03 -15.32 -12.99
C VAL A 257 30.04 -14.16 -12.03
N GLY A 258 30.55 -13.02 -12.48
CA GLY A 258 30.54 -11.79 -11.71
C GLY A 258 29.24 -11.01 -11.92
N GLN A 259 29.13 -10.37 -13.07
CA GLN A 259 27.88 -9.73 -13.46
C GLN A 259 27.17 -10.56 -14.51
N THR A 260 25.90 -10.83 -14.27
CA THR A 260 25.06 -11.51 -15.25
C THR A 260 24.56 -10.51 -16.29
N LYS A 261 24.36 -11.01 -17.50
CA LYS A 261 23.74 -10.23 -18.57
C LYS A 261 22.40 -9.66 -18.16
N SER A 262 22.06 -8.51 -18.71
CA SER A 262 20.71 -7.99 -18.68
C SER A 262 19.86 -8.64 -19.75
N ILE A 263 18.61 -8.93 -19.41
CA ILE A 263 17.58 -9.38 -20.35
C ILE A 263 16.54 -8.31 -20.55
N THR A 264 15.98 -8.24 -21.75
CA THR A 264 14.91 -7.31 -22.09
C THR A 264 13.61 -8.10 -22.22
N VAL A 265 12.59 -7.75 -21.44
CA VAL A 265 11.27 -8.38 -21.44
C VAL A 265 10.17 -7.36 -21.69
N ASN A 266 9.07 -7.81 -22.27
CA ASN A 266 7.89 -6.98 -22.51
C ASN A 266 6.78 -7.35 -21.53
N VAL A 267 6.24 -6.38 -20.81
CA VAL A 267 5.09 -6.56 -19.92
C VAL A 267 3.90 -5.83 -20.52
N MET A 268 2.84 -6.56 -20.81
CA MET A 268 1.68 -6.09 -21.56
C MET A 268 0.37 -6.50 -20.88
N GLY A 269 -0.73 -5.87 -21.31
CA GLY A 269 -2.08 -6.13 -20.81
C GLY A 269 -2.44 -5.28 -19.60
N GLU A 270 -3.16 -5.85 -18.67
CA GLU A 270 -3.77 -5.15 -17.53
C GLU A 270 -2.77 -4.92 -16.38
N VAL A 271 -1.75 -4.11 -16.65
CA VAL A 271 -0.73 -3.66 -15.71
C VAL A 271 -0.74 -2.13 -15.58
N ASN A 272 -0.21 -1.61 -14.49
CA ASN A 272 -0.18 -0.16 -14.28
C ASN A 272 0.72 0.58 -15.28
N MET A 273 1.87 -0.02 -15.63
CA MET A 273 2.82 0.55 -16.59
C MET A 273 3.22 -0.51 -17.61
N PRO A 274 2.46 -0.70 -18.71
CA PRO A 274 2.88 -1.61 -19.76
C PRO A 274 4.12 -1.05 -20.50
N GLY A 275 5.03 -1.94 -20.89
CA GLY A 275 6.26 -1.51 -21.57
C GLY A 275 7.33 -2.58 -21.63
N THR A 276 8.49 -2.17 -22.08
CA THR A 276 9.70 -2.99 -22.18
C THR A 276 10.62 -2.67 -21.01
N TYR A 277 11.07 -3.71 -20.31
CA TYR A 277 11.89 -3.62 -19.12
C TYR A 277 13.21 -4.38 -19.27
N THR A 278 14.27 -3.75 -18.79
CA THR A 278 15.60 -4.40 -18.70
C THR A 278 15.79 -4.91 -17.29
N LEU A 279 16.00 -6.21 -17.17
CA LEU A 279 16.09 -6.95 -15.90
C LEU A 279 17.36 -7.79 -15.87
N SER A 280 17.76 -8.26 -14.68
CA SER A 280 18.82 -9.28 -14.53
C SER A 280 18.40 -10.61 -15.15
N ALA A 281 19.35 -11.40 -15.62
CA ALA A 281 19.10 -12.77 -16.12
C ALA A 281 18.45 -13.71 -15.08
N PHE A 282 18.46 -13.38 -13.81
CA PHE A 282 17.78 -14.13 -12.75
C PHE A 282 16.34 -13.67 -12.50
N ALA A 283 15.87 -12.66 -13.22
CA ALA A 283 14.55 -12.13 -13.01
C ALA A 283 13.45 -13.15 -13.32
N THR A 284 12.41 -13.11 -12.54
CA THR A 284 11.20 -13.90 -12.70
C THR A 284 10.03 -12.99 -13.09
N VAL A 285 8.88 -13.57 -13.38
CA VAL A 285 7.64 -12.83 -13.66
C VAL A 285 7.31 -11.85 -12.55
N PHE A 286 7.57 -12.21 -11.30
CA PHE A 286 7.32 -11.34 -10.15
C PHE A 286 8.13 -10.03 -10.22
N HIS A 287 9.43 -10.13 -10.55
CA HIS A 287 10.30 -8.96 -10.72
C HIS A 287 9.85 -8.06 -11.87
N ALA A 288 9.44 -8.68 -13.00
CA ALA A 288 8.93 -7.92 -14.15
C ALA A 288 7.64 -7.16 -13.82
N LEU A 289 6.71 -7.81 -13.09
CA LEU A 289 5.49 -7.16 -12.63
C LEU A 289 5.77 -6.06 -11.60
N TYR A 290 6.73 -6.26 -10.71
CA TYR A 290 7.14 -5.23 -9.77
C TYR A 290 7.63 -3.98 -10.51
N MET A 291 8.46 -4.13 -11.54
CA MET A 291 8.93 -3.03 -12.37
C MET A 291 7.79 -2.34 -13.15
N ALA A 292 6.76 -3.09 -13.55
CA ALA A 292 5.55 -2.59 -14.20
C ALA A 292 4.53 -1.98 -13.22
N GLY A 293 4.85 -1.93 -11.91
CA GLY A 293 3.96 -1.38 -10.88
C GLY A 293 2.77 -2.29 -10.55
N GLY A 294 2.84 -3.58 -10.89
CA GLY A 294 1.79 -4.58 -10.65
C GLY A 294 0.63 -4.53 -11.62
N ALA A 295 -0.39 -5.37 -11.35
CA ALA A 295 -1.64 -5.37 -12.10
C ALA A 295 -2.47 -4.12 -11.79
N ASN A 296 -3.23 -3.64 -12.77
CA ASN A 296 -4.21 -2.57 -12.59
C ASN A 296 -5.50 -3.11 -11.92
N ASP A 297 -6.54 -2.26 -11.80
CA ASP A 297 -7.78 -2.59 -11.07
C ASP A 297 -8.59 -3.75 -11.67
N ILE A 298 -8.31 -4.14 -12.93
CA ILE A 298 -8.96 -5.27 -13.62
C ILE A 298 -7.99 -6.41 -13.96
N GLY A 299 -6.71 -6.24 -13.67
CA GLY A 299 -5.67 -7.21 -14.00
C GLY A 299 -5.67 -8.42 -13.06
N THR A 300 -5.46 -9.61 -13.65
CA THR A 300 -5.34 -10.87 -12.89
C THR A 300 -3.96 -11.04 -12.27
N LEU A 301 -3.91 -11.56 -11.03
CA LEU A 301 -2.70 -12.10 -10.42
C LEU A 301 -2.63 -13.64 -10.49
N ARG A 302 -3.65 -14.30 -11.06
CA ARG A 302 -3.81 -15.75 -11.02
C ARG A 302 -3.64 -16.46 -12.38
N ASN A 303 -3.62 -15.68 -13.48
CA ASN A 303 -3.50 -16.21 -14.84
C ASN A 303 -2.56 -15.33 -15.67
N ILE A 304 -1.32 -15.19 -15.20
CA ILE A 304 -0.30 -14.39 -15.88
C ILE A 304 0.42 -15.29 -16.86
N LYS A 305 0.36 -14.96 -18.14
CA LYS A 305 0.92 -15.79 -19.23
C LYS A 305 2.28 -15.29 -19.67
N VAL A 306 3.21 -16.21 -19.86
CA VAL A 306 4.54 -15.90 -20.40
C VAL A 306 4.70 -16.56 -21.75
N TYR A 307 4.98 -15.75 -22.75
CA TYR A 307 5.22 -16.19 -24.12
C TYR A 307 6.70 -16.03 -24.46
N ARG A 308 7.27 -17.06 -25.08
CA ARG A 308 8.62 -17.07 -25.64
C ARG A 308 8.53 -17.53 -27.07
N ASN A 309 9.06 -16.73 -28.03
CA ASN A 309 8.96 -17.03 -29.46
C ASN A 309 7.51 -17.35 -29.90
N ASN A 310 6.55 -16.54 -29.48
CA ASN A 310 5.11 -16.69 -29.73
C ASN A 310 4.46 -17.98 -29.20
N ARG A 311 5.14 -18.74 -28.32
CA ARG A 311 4.58 -19.92 -27.67
C ARG A 311 4.37 -19.67 -26.20
N LEU A 312 3.22 -20.08 -25.66
CA LEU A 312 2.98 -20.06 -24.23
C LEU A 312 3.93 -21.04 -23.53
N VAL A 313 4.83 -20.52 -22.71
CA VAL A 313 5.82 -21.33 -21.97
C VAL A 313 5.45 -21.53 -20.52
N SER A 314 4.69 -20.58 -19.94
CA SER A 314 4.22 -20.72 -18.56
C SER A 314 2.98 -19.88 -18.28
N THR A 315 2.24 -20.31 -17.25
CA THR A 315 1.15 -19.55 -16.63
C THR A 315 1.43 -19.48 -15.13
N VAL A 316 1.49 -18.26 -14.60
CA VAL A 316 1.87 -17.98 -13.20
C VAL A 316 0.65 -17.59 -12.39
N ASP A 317 0.52 -18.19 -11.20
CA ASP A 317 -0.46 -17.84 -10.16
C ASP A 317 0.28 -17.25 -8.95
N LEU A 318 0.12 -15.95 -8.72
CA LEU A 318 0.78 -15.26 -7.61
C LEU A 318 0.04 -15.43 -6.28
N TYR A 319 -1.22 -15.86 -6.28
CA TYR A 319 -1.94 -16.15 -5.03
C TYR A 319 -1.27 -17.26 -4.24
N ASP A 320 -0.82 -18.32 -4.94
CA ASP A 320 -0.11 -19.42 -4.29
C ASP A 320 1.23 -18.97 -3.70
N TYR A 321 1.90 -18.04 -4.38
CA TYR A 321 3.11 -17.42 -3.85
C TYR A 321 2.86 -16.57 -2.62
N ILE A 322 1.85 -15.67 -2.68
CA ILE A 322 1.53 -14.74 -1.59
C ILE A 322 1.02 -15.48 -0.34
N LEU A 323 0.24 -16.53 -0.54
CA LEU A 323 -0.42 -17.27 0.56
C LEU A 323 0.43 -18.41 1.11
N ASN A 324 1.19 -19.09 0.26
CA ASN A 324 1.88 -20.35 0.59
C ASN A 324 3.39 -20.32 0.33
N GLY A 325 3.93 -19.24 -0.24
CA GLY A 325 5.34 -19.12 -0.62
C GLY A 325 5.73 -19.96 -1.85
N LYS A 326 4.76 -20.50 -2.60
CA LYS A 326 5.01 -21.35 -3.78
C LYS A 326 4.85 -20.56 -5.05
N LEU A 327 5.92 -20.39 -5.80
CA LEU A 327 5.91 -19.80 -7.14
C LEU A 327 5.48 -20.82 -8.20
N SER A 328 4.19 -21.12 -8.23
CA SER A 328 3.61 -22.03 -9.22
C SER A 328 3.72 -21.44 -10.63
N GLY A 329 4.38 -22.17 -11.55
CA GLY A 329 4.59 -21.75 -12.92
C GLY A 329 5.69 -20.69 -13.08
N SER A 330 6.43 -20.35 -12.03
CA SER A 330 7.53 -19.39 -12.16
C SER A 330 8.67 -20.01 -12.95
N ILE A 331 9.11 -19.27 -13.98
CA ILE A 331 10.27 -19.58 -14.78
C ILE A 331 11.25 -18.42 -14.74
N ARG A 332 12.53 -18.68 -14.97
CA ARG A 332 13.48 -17.62 -15.27
C ARG A 332 13.13 -17.02 -16.63
N LEU A 333 13.04 -15.70 -16.67
CA LEU A 333 12.77 -14.98 -17.90
C LEU A 333 13.99 -15.02 -18.83
N ALA A 334 13.72 -14.98 -20.11
CA ALA A 334 14.71 -14.84 -21.15
C ALA A 334 14.49 -13.54 -21.94
N SER A 335 15.50 -13.13 -22.68
CA SER A 335 15.39 -11.95 -23.53
C SER A 335 14.29 -12.14 -24.58
N ASN A 336 13.48 -11.09 -24.77
CA ASN A 336 12.29 -11.03 -25.64
C ASN A 336 11.09 -11.88 -25.16
N ASP A 337 11.08 -12.33 -23.89
CA ASP A 337 9.87 -12.88 -23.32
C ASP A 337 8.78 -11.79 -23.25
N VAL A 338 7.54 -12.19 -23.51
CA VAL A 338 6.36 -11.35 -23.39
C VAL A 338 5.49 -11.86 -22.25
N ILE A 339 5.31 -11.02 -21.23
CA ILE A 339 4.45 -11.29 -20.08
C ILE A 339 3.13 -10.58 -20.32
N VAL A 340 2.05 -11.35 -20.33
CA VAL A 340 0.70 -10.82 -20.58
C VAL A 340 -0.16 -11.02 -19.34
N VAL A 341 -0.61 -9.92 -18.76
CA VAL A 341 -1.60 -9.91 -17.69
C VAL A 341 -2.98 -9.69 -18.31
N GLY A 342 -3.87 -10.67 -18.22
CA GLY A 342 -5.25 -10.53 -18.66
C GLY A 342 -6.14 -9.91 -17.59
N PRO A 343 -7.47 -9.76 -17.85
CA PRO A 343 -8.44 -9.43 -16.83
C PRO A 343 -8.67 -10.62 -15.90
N TYR A 344 -9.15 -10.36 -14.67
CA TYR A 344 -9.57 -11.41 -13.74
C TYR A 344 -10.83 -12.12 -14.24
N GLU A 345 -11.03 -13.39 -13.83
CA GLU A 345 -12.22 -14.17 -14.20
C GLU A 345 -13.41 -13.88 -13.28
N ALA A 346 -13.19 -13.81 -11.99
CA ALA A 346 -14.20 -13.48 -11.00
C ALA A 346 -13.59 -12.70 -9.84
N LEU A 347 -14.23 -11.61 -9.45
CA LEU A 347 -13.86 -10.79 -8.30
C LEU A 347 -14.96 -10.83 -7.26
N VAL A 348 -14.66 -11.36 -6.08
CA VAL A 348 -15.61 -11.59 -4.99
C VAL A 348 -15.24 -10.75 -3.78
N GLN A 349 -16.24 -10.06 -3.24
CA GLN A 349 -16.08 -9.27 -2.01
C GLN A 349 -16.30 -10.13 -0.77
N VAL A 350 -15.41 -10.00 0.22
CA VAL A 350 -15.62 -10.53 1.57
C VAL A 350 -15.67 -9.36 2.55
N ALA A 351 -16.74 -9.30 3.34
CA ALA A 351 -16.98 -8.26 4.33
C ALA A 351 -17.45 -8.84 5.66
N GLY A 352 -17.47 -8.02 6.71
CA GLY A 352 -17.89 -8.42 8.05
C GLY A 352 -16.74 -9.05 8.86
N LYS A 353 -17.05 -10.05 9.66
CA LYS A 353 -16.15 -10.61 10.68
C LYS A 353 -15.20 -11.67 10.13
N VAL A 354 -14.34 -11.24 9.21
CA VAL A 354 -13.19 -12.01 8.70
C VAL A 354 -11.89 -11.28 9.03
N LYS A 355 -10.76 -11.98 9.04
CA LYS A 355 -9.48 -11.36 9.38
C LYS A 355 -8.98 -10.35 8.35
N ARG A 356 -9.32 -10.53 7.07
CA ARG A 356 -8.95 -9.62 5.97
C ARG A 356 -10.14 -9.34 5.06
N PRO A 357 -11.02 -8.39 5.42
CA PRO A 357 -12.15 -7.99 4.57
C PRO A 357 -11.64 -7.19 3.37
N MET A 358 -11.79 -7.74 2.15
CA MET A 358 -11.42 -7.11 0.89
C MET A 358 -11.99 -7.88 -0.31
N TYR A 359 -11.58 -7.51 -1.52
CA TYR A 359 -11.90 -8.25 -2.74
C TYR A 359 -10.84 -9.31 -3.02
N TYR A 360 -11.29 -10.47 -3.51
CA TYR A 360 -10.44 -11.60 -3.86
C TYR A 360 -10.73 -12.05 -5.27
N GLU A 361 -9.70 -12.28 -6.05
CA GLU A 361 -9.80 -12.93 -7.34
C GLU A 361 -10.02 -14.44 -7.15
N MET A 362 -11.10 -14.95 -7.71
CA MET A 362 -11.51 -16.34 -7.56
C MET A 362 -11.58 -17.03 -8.91
N ARG A 363 -11.31 -18.33 -8.92
CA ARG A 363 -11.57 -19.18 -10.07
C ARG A 363 -13.00 -19.74 -9.97
N PRO A 364 -13.70 -19.98 -11.11
CA PRO A 364 -15.07 -20.51 -11.09
C PRO A 364 -15.21 -21.87 -10.40
N THR A 365 -14.12 -22.60 -10.26
CA THR A 365 -14.08 -23.91 -9.58
C THR A 365 -13.92 -23.81 -8.06
N GLU A 366 -13.61 -22.63 -7.54
CA GLU A 366 -13.35 -22.44 -6.12
C GLU A 366 -14.65 -22.17 -5.34
N SER A 367 -14.59 -22.50 -4.04
CA SER A 367 -15.76 -22.44 -3.16
C SER A 367 -15.66 -21.31 -2.14
N VAL A 368 -16.76 -21.06 -1.42
CA VAL A 368 -16.83 -20.13 -0.30
C VAL A 368 -15.77 -20.46 0.77
N ALA A 369 -15.54 -21.74 1.07
CA ALA A 369 -14.51 -22.15 2.02
C ALA A 369 -13.10 -21.75 1.55
N THR A 370 -12.82 -21.86 0.24
CA THR A 370 -11.54 -21.41 -0.34
C THR A 370 -11.39 -19.90 -0.18
N LEU A 371 -12.43 -19.13 -0.44
CA LEU A 371 -12.43 -17.68 -0.28
C LEU A 371 -12.21 -17.27 1.18
N LEU A 372 -12.89 -17.93 2.13
CA LEU A 372 -12.66 -17.70 3.56
C LEU A 372 -11.22 -18.02 3.97
N LYS A 373 -10.62 -19.08 3.41
CA LYS A 373 -9.20 -19.39 3.63
C LYS A 373 -8.30 -18.23 3.12
N TYR A 374 -8.59 -17.66 1.95
CA TYR A 374 -7.84 -16.53 1.41
C TYR A 374 -7.99 -15.27 2.27
N SER A 375 -9.17 -15.06 2.87
CA SER A 375 -9.39 -13.95 3.81
C SER A 375 -8.72 -14.14 5.18
N GLY A 376 -8.03 -15.27 5.40
CA GLY A 376 -7.35 -15.63 6.67
C GLY A 376 -8.28 -16.29 7.67
N GLY A 377 -9.50 -16.64 7.28
CA GLY A 377 -10.53 -17.24 8.12
C GLY A 377 -11.36 -16.22 8.90
N PHE A 378 -12.19 -16.73 9.77
CA PHE A 378 -13.09 -15.96 10.62
C PHE A 378 -12.34 -15.14 11.68
N ALA A 379 -12.88 -13.96 12.02
CA ALA A 379 -12.47 -13.21 13.20
C ALA A 379 -12.94 -13.92 14.48
N GLY A 380 -12.36 -13.54 15.64
CA GLY A 380 -12.67 -14.21 16.91
C GLY A 380 -14.12 -14.05 17.39
N ASP A 381 -14.79 -13.01 16.93
CA ASP A 381 -16.20 -12.68 17.22
C ASP A 381 -17.14 -12.97 16.04
N ALA A 382 -16.70 -13.76 15.06
CA ALA A 382 -17.49 -14.13 13.90
C ALA A 382 -18.51 -15.22 14.23
N TYR A 383 -19.71 -15.11 13.65
CA TYR A 383 -20.69 -16.19 13.60
C TYR A 383 -20.32 -17.16 12.48
N GLN A 384 -19.87 -18.36 12.86
CA GLN A 384 -19.23 -19.31 11.94
C GLN A 384 -20.22 -20.31 11.30
N ASP A 385 -21.40 -20.50 11.90
CA ASP A 385 -22.35 -21.52 11.47
C ASP A 385 -22.96 -21.19 10.10
N GLN A 386 -23.00 -19.91 9.74
CA GLN A 386 -23.64 -19.45 8.50
C GLN A 386 -23.00 -18.17 7.98
N VAL A 387 -22.82 -18.07 6.66
CA VAL A 387 -22.47 -16.84 5.97
C VAL A 387 -23.56 -16.45 4.98
N ARG A 388 -23.72 -15.16 4.70
CA ARG A 388 -24.64 -14.64 3.72
C ARG A 388 -23.89 -14.29 2.44
N LEU A 389 -24.37 -14.79 1.30
CA LEU A 389 -23.85 -14.44 0.00
C LEU A 389 -24.94 -13.69 -0.78
N ILE A 390 -24.55 -12.57 -1.37
CA ILE A 390 -25.40 -11.76 -2.25
C ILE A 390 -24.83 -11.91 -3.66
N ARG A 391 -25.67 -12.38 -4.59
CA ARG A 391 -25.35 -12.55 -6.00
C ARG A 391 -26.30 -11.73 -6.86
N SER A 392 -25.74 -11.04 -7.83
CA SER A 392 -26.54 -10.34 -8.84
C SER A 392 -26.74 -11.25 -10.05
N ASN A 393 -28.00 -11.62 -10.33
CA ASN A 393 -28.35 -12.45 -11.45
C ASN A 393 -29.47 -11.80 -12.26
N SER A 394 -29.25 -11.60 -13.57
CA SER A 394 -30.25 -11.08 -14.51
C SER A 394 -30.99 -9.82 -14.03
N GLY A 395 -30.27 -8.89 -13.40
CA GLY A 395 -30.81 -7.62 -12.89
C GLY A 395 -31.52 -7.71 -11.54
N ARG A 396 -31.47 -8.87 -10.87
CA ARG A 396 -31.99 -9.07 -9.51
C ARG A 396 -30.88 -9.49 -8.57
N LYS A 397 -31.01 -9.10 -7.31
CA LYS A 397 -30.13 -9.57 -6.25
C LYS A 397 -30.79 -10.75 -5.52
N GLU A 398 -30.03 -11.81 -5.42
CA GLU A 398 -30.43 -13.03 -4.70
C GLU A 398 -29.54 -13.15 -3.44
N VAL A 399 -30.17 -13.58 -2.33
CA VAL A 399 -29.47 -13.80 -1.07
C VAL A 399 -29.46 -15.29 -0.79
N PHE A 400 -28.26 -15.81 -0.56
CA PHE A 400 -28.04 -17.20 -0.17
C PHE A 400 -27.53 -17.23 1.27
N SER A 401 -28.14 -18.08 2.08
CA SER A 401 -27.65 -18.41 3.42
C SER A 401 -26.91 -19.73 3.31
N ILE A 402 -25.61 -19.71 3.49
CA ILE A 402 -24.69 -20.83 3.28
C ILE A 402 -24.22 -21.29 4.65
N ASP A 403 -24.61 -22.50 5.05
CA ASP A 403 -24.18 -23.13 6.30
C ASP A 403 -22.75 -23.69 6.21
N GLU A 404 -22.16 -24.07 7.33
CA GLU A 404 -20.78 -24.57 7.42
C GLU A 404 -20.52 -25.79 6.50
N PHE A 405 -21.53 -26.67 6.31
CA PHE A 405 -21.42 -27.88 5.50
C PHE A 405 -21.44 -27.55 4.00
N GLN A 406 -22.14 -26.48 3.62
CA GLN A 406 -22.27 -26.03 2.24
C GLN A 406 -21.09 -25.17 1.76
N MET A 407 -20.36 -24.54 2.67
CA MET A 407 -19.25 -23.63 2.31
C MET A 407 -18.18 -24.30 1.43
N GLY A 408 -17.95 -25.60 1.61
CA GLY A 408 -16.99 -26.37 0.82
C GLY A 408 -17.41 -26.66 -0.61
N THR A 409 -18.70 -26.71 -0.86
CA THR A 409 -19.29 -27.10 -2.16
C THR A 409 -19.88 -25.94 -2.94
N PHE A 410 -20.31 -24.87 -2.25
CA PHE A 410 -20.93 -23.71 -2.88
C PHE A 410 -19.90 -22.91 -3.67
N LYS A 411 -20.08 -22.83 -4.99
CA LYS A 411 -19.17 -22.13 -5.91
C LYS A 411 -19.48 -20.64 -5.92
N VAL A 412 -18.42 -19.84 -5.94
CA VAL A 412 -18.52 -18.40 -6.07
C VAL A 412 -18.59 -17.98 -7.54
N ALA A 413 -19.14 -16.81 -7.80
CA ALA A 413 -19.26 -16.21 -9.12
C ALA A 413 -18.77 -14.76 -9.09
N ASP A 414 -18.50 -14.20 -10.28
CA ASP A 414 -18.10 -12.81 -10.41
C ASP A 414 -19.16 -11.87 -9.85
N GLY A 415 -18.70 -10.87 -9.09
CA GLY A 415 -19.56 -9.88 -8.44
C GLY A 415 -20.27 -10.35 -7.18
N ASP A 416 -20.04 -11.58 -6.71
CA ASP A 416 -20.56 -12.05 -5.43
C ASP A 416 -20.03 -11.21 -4.28
N SER A 417 -20.87 -10.98 -3.27
CA SER A 417 -20.51 -10.34 -2.01
C SER A 417 -20.86 -11.25 -0.85
N ILE A 418 -19.86 -11.66 -0.08
CA ILE A 418 -20.02 -12.51 1.11
C ILE A 418 -19.90 -11.66 2.34
N PHE A 419 -20.86 -11.82 3.24
CA PHE A 419 -20.90 -11.13 4.52
C PHE A 419 -20.91 -12.14 5.66
N VAL A 420 -19.96 -11.98 6.58
CA VAL A 420 -19.83 -12.77 7.81
C VAL A 420 -20.35 -11.95 8.97
N ASP A 421 -21.37 -12.43 9.64
CA ASP A 421 -21.96 -11.77 10.81
C ASP A 421 -21.09 -11.92 12.06
N SER A 422 -21.33 -11.08 13.07
CA SER A 422 -20.80 -11.27 14.41
C SER A 422 -21.68 -12.19 15.22
N VAL A 423 -21.11 -12.85 16.22
CA VAL A 423 -21.89 -13.46 17.30
C VAL A 423 -22.78 -12.42 17.95
N LEU A 424 -23.94 -12.83 18.43
CA LEU A 424 -24.87 -11.92 19.12
C LEU A 424 -24.19 -11.39 20.37
N ASP A 425 -24.36 -10.09 20.64
CA ASP A 425 -23.91 -9.47 21.90
C ASP A 425 -24.84 -9.91 23.06
N ARG A 426 -24.71 -11.17 23.42
CA ARG A 426 -25.46 -11.82 24.50
C ARG A 426 -24.54 -12.77 25.27
N TYR A 427 -24.56 -12.61 26.56
CA TYR A 427 -23.86 -13.52 27.45
C TYR A 427 -24.75 -14.70 27.78
N ALA A 428 -24.26 -15.92 27.59
CA ALA A 428 -25.03 -17.15 27.88
C ALA A 428 -25.19 -17.43 29.37
N ASN A 429 -24.24 -16.95 30.17
CA ASN A 429 -24.11 -17.29 31.59
C ASN A 429 -23.90 -16.04 32.47
N MET A 430 -24.56 -14.95 32.19
CA MET A 430 -24.39 -13.69 32.88
C MET A 430 -25.61 -13.34 33.72
N VAL A 431 -25.37 -12.84 34.93
CA VAL A 431 -26.31 -12.13 35.77
C VAL A 431 -25.72 -10.75 36.12
N GLU A 432 -26.55 -9.73 36.13
CA GLU A 432 -26.16 -8.39 36.55
C GLU A 432 -26.79 -8.05 37.88
N ILE A 433 -25.98 -7.52 38.83
CA ILE A 433 -26.44 -6.95 40.10
C ILE A 433 -26.23 -5.45 40.10
N LYS A 434 -27.29 -4.72 40.43
CA LYS A 434 -27.31 -3.25 40.51
C LYS A 434 -27.84 -2.80 41.85
N GLY A 435 -27.50 -1.58 42.26
CA GLY A 435 -27.96 -0.94 43.46
C GLY A 435 -26.93 -0.99 44.58
N ALA A 436 -27.39 -1.04 45.83
CA ALA A 436 -26.60 -0.87 47.05
C ALA A 436 -25.84 -2.15 47.45
N VAL A 437 -24.87 -2.54 46.62
CA VAL A 437 -23.88 -3.57 46.87
C VAL A 437 -22.47 -2.99 46.72
N PHE A 438 -21.47 -3.55 47.39
CA PHE A 438 -20.12 -3.02 47.35
C PHE A 438 -19.51 -3.06 45.92
N ARG A 439 -19.85 -4.09 45.12
CA ARG A 439 -19.33 -4.26 43.76
C ARG A 439 -20.48 -4.55 42.77
N PRO A 440 -21.23 -3.52 42.34
CA PRO A 440 -22.25 -3.73 41.32
C PRO A 440 -21.59 -4.06 39.95
N GLY A 441 -22.24 -4.89 39.15
CA GLY A 441 -21.71 -5.30 37.84
C GLY A 441 -22.23 -6.64 37.37
N MET A 442 -21.50 -7.20 36.36
CA MET A 442 -21.82 -8.46 35.72
C MET A 442 -21.06 -9.60 36.39
N TYR A 443 -21.75 -10.69 36.66
CA TYR A 443 -21.20 -11.90 37.30
C TYR A 443 -21.57 -13.14 36.48
N GLN A 444 -20.72 -14.15 36.54
CA GLN A 444 -20.99 -15.43 35.93
C GLN A 444 -22.05 -16.20 36.70
N VAL A 445 -23.06 -16.71 36.02
CA VAL A 445 -24.02 -17.71 36.59
C VAL A 445 -23.41 -19.08 36.44
N GLY A 446 -23.47 -19.88 37.51
CA GLY A 446 -22.86 -21.21 37.60
C GLY A 446 -21.61 -21.21 38.49
N GLY A 447 -21.07 -22.38 38.82
CA GLY A 447 -20.00 -22.52 39.79
C GLY A 447 -20.43 -22.06 41.19
N ASN A 448 -19.85 -20.93 41.65
CA ASN A 448 -20.13 -20.41 43.01
C ASN A 448 -21.38 -19.49 43.08
N VAL A 449 -22.07 -19.21 41.96
CA VAL A 449 -23.25 -18.34 41.90
C VAL A 449 -24.44 -19.09 41.31
N ALA A 450 -25.17 -19.75 42.19
CA ALA A 450 -26.42 -20.42 41.85
C ALA A 450 -27.66 -19.76 42.50
N THR A 451 -27.46 -18.93 43.53
CA THR A 451 -28.52 -18.25 44.29
C THR A 451 -28.26 -16.75 44.38
N VAL A 452 -29.32 -15.98 44.65
CA VAL A 452 -29.19 -14.51 44.86
C VAL A 452 -28.27 -14.20 46.04
N ARG A 453 -28.32 -15.03 47.12
CA ARG A 453 -27.44 -14.84 48.29
C ARG A 453 -25.97 -14.96 47.88
N GLN A 454 -25.60 -15.99 47.12
CA GLN A 454 -24.24 -16.18 46.65
C GLN A 454 -23.80 -15.05 45.69
N LEU A 455 -24.71 -14.52 44.87
CA LEU A 455 -24.43 -13.37 44.06
C LEU A 455 -24.10 -12.12 44.87
N VAL A 456 -24.89 -11.84 45.92
CA VAL A 456 -24.67 -10.73 46.86
C VAL A 456 -23.33 -10.92 47.59
N GLU A 457 -23.04 -12.12 48.07
CA GLU A 457 -21.76 -12.45 48.74
C GLU A 457 -20.59 -12.21 47.80
N GLN A 458 -20.68 -12.63 46.55
CA GLN A 458 -19.64 -12.41 45.54
C GLN A 458 -19.48 -10.94 45.15
N ALA A 459 -20.55 -10.14 45.21
CA ALA A 459 -20.52 -8.70 45.08
C ALA A 459 -19.96 -7.97 46.32
N GLY A 460 -19.45 -8.70 47.28
CA GLY A 460 -18.84 -8.16 48.51
C GLY A 460 -19.85 -7.83 49.63
N GLY A 461 -21.11 -8.21 49.46
CA GLY A 461 -22.20 -7.90 50.40
C GLY A 461 -22.99 -6.65 50.05
N LEU A 462 -23.95 -6.34 50.88
CA LEU A 462 -24.77 -5.13 50.79
C LEU A 462 -24.00 -3.93 51.36
N SER A 463 -24.10 -2.77 50.74
CA SER A 463 -23.56 -1.53 51.29
C SER A 463 -24.41 -1.03 52.43
N GLU A 464 -23.90 -0.06 53.22
CA GLU A 464 -24.58 0.50 54.38
C GLU A 464 -25.91 1.19 54.02
N ASP A 465 -26.06 1.69 52.78
CA ASP A 465 -27.25 2.32 52.26
C ASP A 465 -28.30 1.34 51.71
N ALA A 466 -28.05 0.02 51.82
CA ALA A 466 -28.92 -0.99 51.23
C ALA A 466 -30.27 -1.08 51.94
N PHE A 467 -31.35 -0.96 51.17
CA PHE A 467 -32.69 -1.25 51.66
C PHE A 467 -32.94 -2.74 51.66
N THR A 468 -32.79 -3.38 52.85
CA THR A 468 -32.81 -4.82 53.00
C THR A 468 -34.20 -5.47 52.98
N ALA A 469 -35.27 -4.67 53.05
CA ALA A 469 -36.63 -5.19 53.07
C ALA A 469 -37.17 -5.59 51.68
N ARG A 470 -36.52 -5.20 50.59
CA ARG A 470 -37.01 -5.51 49.25
C ARG A 470 -35.90 -5.45 48.21
N ALA A 471 -35.73 -6.55 47.46
CA ALA A 471 -34.98 -6.59 46.21
C ALA A 471 -35.89 -7.09 45.07
N VAL A 472 -35.49 -6.80 43.85
CA VAL A 472 -36.27 -7.18 42.66
C VAL A 472 -35.34 -7.85 41.65
N MET A 473 -35.75 -9.02 41.21
CA MET A 473 -35.06 -9.74 40.13
C MET A 473 -35.87 -9.67 38.84
N HIS A 474 -35.22 -9.15 37.79
CA HIS A 474 -35.73 -9.20 36.43
C HIS A 474 -35.23 -10.45 35.74
N ARG A 475 -36.13 -11.40 35.49
CA ARG A 475 -35.80 -12.66 34.81
C ARG A 475 -36.44 -12.69 33.40
N ARG A 476 -35.66 -13.06 32.40
CA ARG A 476 -36.18 -13.33 31.07
C ARG A 476 -36.63 -14.78 30.95
N LYS A 477 -37.88 -15.03 30.60
CA LYS A 477 -38.46 -16.37 30.39
C LYS A 477 -38.02 -16.96 29.03
N ALA A 478 -38.31 -18.22 28.83
CA ALA A 478 -38.04 -18.93 27.55
C ALA A 478 -38.75 -18.26 26.32
N ASP A 479 -39.95 -17.70 26.56
CA ASP A 479 -40.72 -16.92 25.56
C ASP A 479 -40.19 -15.50 25.35
N ARG A 480 -39.05 -15.12 25.97
CA ARG A 480 -38.39 -13.83 25.96
C ARG A 480 -39.14 -12.70 26.67
N THR A 481 -40.25 -12.94 27.30
CA THR A 481 -40.91 -11.97 28.20
C THR A 481 -40.09 -11.74 29.45
N LEU A 482 -40.19 -10.51 30.01
CA LEU A 482 -39.57 -10.17 31.29
C LEU A 482 -40.55 -10.47 32.45
N GLU A 483 -40.07 -11.19 33.43
CA GLU A 483 -40.76 -11.43 34.67
C GLU A 483 -40.06 -10.68 35.81
N VAL A 484 -40.85 -10.05 36.66
CA VAL A 484 -40.35 -9.32 37.82
C VAL A 484 -40.67 -10.15 39.04
N ILE A 485 -39.64 -10.62 39.74
CA ILE A 485 -39.73 -11.50 40.90
C ILE A 485 -39.25 -10.70 42.13
N PRO A 486 -40.09 -10.52 43.16
CA PRO A 486 -39.62 -9.95 44.40
C PRO A 486 -38.69 -10.98 45.09
N VAL A 487 -37.56 -10.45 45.58
CA VAL A 487 -36.61 -11.25 46.37
C VAL A 487 -36.73 -10.78 47.83
N PRO A 488 -37.14 -11.68 48.73
CA PRO A 488 -37.28 -11.35 50.15
C PRO A 488 -35.93 -11.19 50.86
#